data_6f15e40a9e38ad6bcd73ca260167cb93
#
_entry.id   6f15e40a9e38ad6bcd73ca260167cb93
#
_cell.length_a   1.000
_cell.length_b   1.000
_cell.length_c   1.000
_cell.angle_alpha   90.00
_cell.angle_beta   90.00
_cell.angle_gamma   90.00
#
_symmetry.space_group_name_H-M   'P 1'
#
loop_
_entity.id
_entity.type
_entity.pdbx_description
1 polymer ?
#
loop_
_entity_poly.entity_id
_entity_poly.type
_entity_poly.pdbx_seq_one_letter_code
_entity_poly.pdbx_strand_id
1 'polypeptide(L)'
;MDLPSPSAEAVSHSNQLKNILHAAIEQEGGALPFAKYMELALYYPGLGYYSAGARKFGEEGDFITAPELGGGFAYALANAGASVLAQLDTEAVWFEVGAGTGALAEKVLQRLQALEQLPAQYWILEPSADLRERQQQRLQAALAPEIFARCVWLDAPP
;
A
#
# COMPACT_ATOMS: atom_id res chain seq x y z
N MET A 1 27.31 7.14 -17.15
CA MET A 1 26.20 6.28 -17.57
C MET A 1 25.03 7.21 -17.86
N ASP A 2 24.64 7.33 -19.12
CA ASP A 2 23.48 8.15 -19.48
C ASP A 2 22.21 7.36 -19.15
N LEU A 3 21.30 7.97 -18.40
CA LEU A 3 19.99 7.40 -18.13
C LEU A 3 19.14 7.40 -19.42
N PRO A 4 18.29 6.38 -19.63
CA PRO A 4 17.41 6.37 -20.80
C PRO A 4 16.46 7.58 -20.75
N SER A 5 16.22 8.19 -21.91
CA SER A 5 15.28 9.29 -22.00
C SER A 5 13.85 8.80 -21.71
N PRO A 6 13.05 9.55 -20.94
CA PRO A 6 11.66 9.18 -20.68
C PRO A 6 10.83 9.23 -21.97
N SER A 7 9.76 8.41 -22.02
CA SER A 7 8.81 8.44 -23.12
C SER A 7 8.05 9.77 -23.20
N ALA A 8 7.50 10.12 -24.37
CA ALA A 8 6.68 11.32 -24.52
C ALA A 8 5.45 11.32 -23.58
N GLU A 9 4.87 10.16 -23.32
CA GLU A 9 3.78 9.97 -22.37
C GLU A 9 4.22 10.27 -20.95
N ALA A 10 5.36 9.73 -20.52
CA ALA A 10 5.92 10.00 -19.19
C ALA A 10 6.24 11.49 -18.98
N VAL A 11 6.77 12.16 -20.01
CA VAL A 11 7.00 13.62 -19.98
C VAL A 11 5.69 14.40 -19.85
N SER A 12 4.67 14.02 -20.63
CA SER A 12 3.34 14.64 -20.57
C SER A 12 2.72 14.49 -19.20
N HIS A 13 2.75 13.27 -18.63
CA HIS A 13 2.27 12.97 -17.28
C HIS A 13 2.99 13.82 -16.21
N SER A 14 4.32 13.87 -16.27
CA SER A 14 5.13 14.68 -15.34
C SER A 14 4.78 16.17 -15.43
N ASN A 15 4.56 16.70 -16.64
CA ASN A 15 4.19 18.10 -16.84
C ASN A 15 2.81 18.42 -16.26
N GLN A 16 1.83 17.51 -16.37
CA GLN A 16 0.51 17.69 -15.76
C GLN A 16 0.64 17.79 -14.23
N LEU A 17 1.37 16.87 -13.58
CA LEU A 17 1.58 16.92 -12.14
C LEU A 17 2.33 18.18 -11.70
N LYS A 18 3.35 18.60 -12.46
CA LYS A 18 4.05 19.89 -12.21
C LYS A 18 3.11 21.07 -12.21
N ASN A 19 2.17 21.15 -13.16
CA ASN A 19 1.20 22.24 -13.21
C ASN A 19 0.29 22.25 -11.97
N ILE A 20 -0.14 21.09 -11.46
CA ILE A 20 -0.89 20.99 -10.21
C ILE A 20 -0.07 21.50 -9.02
N LEU A 21 1.19 21.10 -8.93
CA LEU A 21 2.10 21.56 -7.86
C LEU A 21 2.34 23.08 -7.92
N HIS A 22 2.56 23.64 -9.11
CA HIS A 22 2.73 25.10 -9.30
C HIS A 22 1.46 25.86 -8.88
N ALA A 23 0.28 25.39 -9.31
CA ALA A 23 -0.98 26.01 -8.91
C ALA A 23 -1.19 25.98 -7.39
N ALA A 24 -0.85 24.86 -6.74
CA ALA A 24 -0.94 24.74 -5.28
C ALA A 24 0.03 25.71 -4.57
N ILE A 25 1.26 25.87 -5.08
CA ILE A 25 2.24 26.82 -4.53
C ILE A 25 1.74 28.26 -4.67
N GLU A 26 1.17 28.63 -5.81
CA GLU A 26 0.62 29.96 -6.04
C GLU A 26 -0.57 30.26 -5.11
N GLN A 27 -1.48 29.27 -4.92
CA GLN A 27 -2.63 29.40 -4.01
C GLN A 27 -2.22 29.58 -2.55
N GLU A 28 -1.10 28.98 -2.13
CA GLU A 28 -0.55 29.09 -0.78
C GLU A 28 0.40 30.29 -0.61
N GLY A 29 0.44 31.24 -1.58
CA GLY A 29 1.22 32.45 -1.47
C GLY A 29 2.71 32.33 -1.80
N GLY A 30 3.07 31.33 -2.62
CA GLY A 30 4.44 31.17 -3.14
C GLY A 30 5.27 30.07 -2.46
N ALA A 31 4.75 29.41 -1.44
CA ALA A 31 5.40 28.28 -0.77
C ALA A 31 4.38 27.20 -0.37
N LEU A 32 4.78 25.95 -0.46
CA LEU A 32 3.95 24.81 -0.08
C LEU A 32 4.63 24.01 1.05
N PRO A 33 3.93 23.67 2.14
CA PRO A 33 4.47 22.75 3.15
C PRO A 33 4.91 21.43 2.53
N PHE A 34 6.06 20.88 2.95
CA PHE A 34 6.61 19.65 2.36
C PHE A 34 5.64 18.47 2.44
N ALA A 35 4.88 18.36 3.55
CA ALA A 35 3.86 17.32 3.69
C ALA A 35 2.79 17.41 2.58
N LYS A 36 2.34 18.64 2.24
CA LYS A 36 1.36 18.85 1.17
C LYS A 36 1.95 18.58 -0.22
N TYR A 37 3.22 18.98 -0.42
CA TYR A 37 3.94 18.60 -1.64
C TYR A 37 4.01 17.09 -1.82
N MET A 38 4.37 16.34 -0.77
CA MET A 38 4.44 14.88 -0.81
C MET A 38 3.07 14.24 -1.04
N GLU A 39 2.02 14.76 -0.40
CA GLU A 39 0.64 14.30 -0.63
C GLU A 39 0.26 14.41 -2.12
N LEU A 40 0.48 15.58 -2.72
CA LEU A 40 0.17 15.82 -4.13
C LEU A 40 1.06 14.98 -5.05
N ALA A 41 2.37 14.95 -4.81
CA ALA A 41 3.32 14.23 -5.65
C ALA A 41 3.11 12.71 -5.63
N LEU A 42 2.68 12.14 -4.51
CA LEU A 42 2.52 10.71 -4.34
C LEU A 42 1.09 10.21 -4.62
N TYR A 43 0.07 11.00 -4.23
CA TYR A 43 -1.31 10.50 -4.17
C TYR A 43 -2.33 11.31 -4.97
N TYR A 44 -1.92 12.35 -5.73
CA TYR A 44 -2.86 13.10 -6.57
C TYR A 44 -3.59 12.13 -7.53
N PRO A 45 -4.94 12.16 -7.60
CA PRO A 45 -5.72 11.22 -8.40
C PRO A 45 -5.25 11.15 -9.85
N GLY A 46 -4.87 9.97 -10.32
CA GLY A 46 -4.45 9.69 -11.70
C GLY A 46 -3.08 10.26 -12.09
N LEU A 47 -2.42 11.09 -11.27
CA LEU A 47 -1.13 11.71 -11.57
C LEU A 47 -0.04 11.43 -10.53
N GLY A 48 -0.41 11.22 -9.28
CA GLY A 48 0.54 10.94 -8.19
C GLY A 48 1.25 9.61 -8.40
N TYR A 49 2.46 9.49 -7.87
CA TYR A 49 3.33 8.33 -8.05
C TYR A 49 2.61 6.99 -7.73
N TYR A 50 1.85 6.93 -6.64
CA TYR A 50 1.10 5.73 -6.23
C TYR A 50 -0.32 5.66 -6.78
N SER A 51 -0.80 6.69 -7.50
CA SER A 51 -2.18 6.78 -8.00
C SER A 51 -2.27 6.83 -9.52
N ALA A 52 -1.16 6.69 -10.24
CA ALA A 52 -1.08 6.81 -11.69
C ALA A 52 -1.27 5.49 -12.45
N GLY A 53 -1.74 4.42 -11.80
CA GLY A 53 -2.00 3.13 -12.45
C GLY A 53 -0.78 2.32 -12.88
N ALA A 54 0.44 2.88 -12.84
CA ALA A 54 1.66 2.18 -13.21
C ALA A 54 2.05 1.11 -12.17
N ARG A 55 2.66 0.01 -12.64
CA ARG A 55 3.22 -1.00 -11.73
C ARG A 55 4.47 -0.44 -11.04
N LYS A 56 4.38 -0.19 -9.73
CA LYS A 56 5.49 0.35 -8.92
C LYS A 56 6.26 -0.73 -8.17
N PHE A 57 5.62 -1.87 -7.90
CA PHE A 57 6.14 -2.98 -7.11
C PHE A 57 6.33 -4.25 -7.95
N GLY A 58 7.29 -5.10 -7.54
CA GLY A 58 7.60 -6.37 -8.19
C GLY A 58 8.68 -6.26 -9.26
N GLU A 59 8.96 -7.37 -9.98
CA GLU A 59 10.05 -7.45 -10.97
C GLU A 59 9.89 -6.49 -12.16
N GLU A 60 8.66 -6.09 -12.48
CA GLU A 60 8.36 -5.14 -13.55
C GLU A 60 8.14 -3.70 -13.02
N GLY A 61 8.35 -3.47 -11.71
CA GLY A 61 8.16 -2.18 -11.05
C GLY A 61 9.47 -1.45 -10.79
N ASP A 62 9.35 -0.28 -10.18
CA ASP A 62 10.51 0.59 -9.87
C ASP A 62 11.37 0.00 -8.72
N PHE A 63 10.79 -0.85 -7.87
CA PHE A 63 11.49 -1.50 -6.76
C PHE A 63 10.79 -2.77 -6.27
N ILE A 64 11.59 -3.66 -5.65
CA ILE A 64 11.10 -4.90 -5.04
C ILE A 64 11.23 -4.79 -3.53
N THR A 65 10.17 -5.14 -2.80
CA THR A 65 10.16 -5.18 -1.34
C THR A 65 10.20 -6.61 -0.81
N ALA A 66 10.61 -6.78 0.46
CA ALA A 66 10.74 -8.11 1.06
C ALA A 66 9.48 -9.00 0.94
N PRO A 67 8.24 -8.50 1.07
CA PRO A 67 7.03 -9.29 0.85
C PRO A 67 6.88 -9.84 -0.58
N GLU A 68 7.45 -9.16 -1.58
CA GLU A 68 7.40 -9.58 -2.99
C GLU A 68 8.44 -10.66 -3.31
N LEU A 69 9.56 -10.71 -2.59
CA LEU A 69 10.64 -11.69 -2.81
C LEU A 69 10.29 -13.12 -2.36
N GLY A 70 9.16 -13.31 -1.69
CA GLY A 70 8.74 -14.64 -1.22
C GLY A 70 8.02 -14.61 0.12
N GLY A 71 7.67 -15.79 0.65
CA GLY A 71 6.92 -15.92 1.90
C GLY A 71 7.74 -15.73 3.19
N GLY A 72 9.07 -15.81 3.12
CA GLY A 72 9.93 -15.90 4.31
C GLY A 72 9.74 -14.76 5.30
N PHE A 73 9.76 -13.51 4.81
CA PHE A 73 9.53 -12.33 5.65
C PHE A 73 8.13 -12.34 6.29
N ALA A 74 7.09 -12.57 5.47
CA ALA A 74 5.71 -12.60 5.95
C ALA A 74 5.48 -13.72 6.98
N TYR A 75 6.07 -14.90 6.77
CA TYR A 75 5.95 -16.02 7.68
C TYR A 75 6.67 -15.78 9.02
N ALA A 76 7.86 -15.16 8.97
CA ALA A 76 8.59 -14.77 10.19
C ALA A 76 7.76 -13.76 11.00
N LEU A 77 7.22 -12.75 10.33
CA LEU A 77 6.38 -11.74 10.95
C LEU A 77 5.08 -12.35 11.52
N ALA A 78 4.39 -13.21 10.76
CA ALA A 78 3.19 -13.87 11.22
C ALA A 78 3.44 -14.80 12.41
N ASN A 79 4.56 -15.55 12.43
CA ASN A 79 4.92 -16.39 13.57
C ASN A 79 5.18 -15.55 14.84
N ALA A 80 5.90 -14.43 14.70
CA ALA A 80 6.11 -13.51 15.83
C ALA A 80 4.79 -12.90 16.32
N GLY A 81 3.96 -12.42 15.38
CA GLY A 81 2.65 -11.84 15.67
C GLY A 81 1.66 -12.82 16.29
N ALA A 82 1.67 -14.10 15.86
CA ALA A 82 0.84 -15.14 16.44
C ALA A 82 1.11 -15.31 17.94
N SER A 83 2.39 -15.23 18.35
CA SER A 83 2.77 -15.29 19.78
C SER A 83 2.27 -14.10 20.57
N VAL A 84 2.10 -12.94 19.94
CA VAL A 84 1.52 -11.74 20.58
C VAL A 84 0.00 -11.88 20.62
N LEU A 85 -0.65 -12.25 19.50
CA LEU A 85 -2.10 -12.44 19.43
C LEU A 85 -2.60 -13.46 20.45
N ALA A 86 -1.84 -14.53 20.70
CA ALA A 86 -2.18 -15.53 21.73
C ALA A 86 -2.22 -14.98 23.17
N GLN A 87 -1.64 -13.79 23.41
CA GLN A 87 -1.61 -13.13 24.71
C GLN A 87 -2.62 -11.98 24.83
N LEU A 88 -3.26 -11.61 23.72
CA LEU A 88 -4.26 -10.56 23.64
C LEU A 88 -5.67 -11.17 23.72
N ASP A 89 -6.67 -10.29 23.86
CA ASP A 89 -8.07 -10.70 23.82
C ASP A 89 -8.53 -11.03 22.40
N THR A 90 -9.76 -11.53 22.29
CA THR A 90 -10.38 -11.95 21.01
C THR A 90 -10.70 -10.78 20.07
N GLU A 91 -10.60 -9.53 20.53
CA GLU A 91 -10.85 -8.32 19.75
C GLU A 91 -9.57 -7.72 19.16
N ALA A 92 -8.43 -8.42 19.33
CA ALA A 92 -7.13 -7.94 18.84
C ALA A 92 -7.14 -7.66 17.34
N VAL A 93 -6.55 -6.56 16.95
CA VAL A 93 -6.44 -6.09 15.56
C VAL A 93 -5.00 -6.15 15.10
N TRP A 94 -4.80 -6.60 13.85
CA TRP A 94 -3.54 -6.41 13.15
C TRP A 94 -3.63 -5.15 12.29
N PHE A 95 -2.70 -4.22 12.43
CA PHE A 95 -2.70 -2.96 11.67
C PHE A 95 -1.47 -2.86 10.77
N GLU A 96 -1.70 -2.66 9.48
CA GLU A 96 -0.69 -2.47 8.44
C GLU A 96 -0.85 -1.10 7.79
N VAL A 97 0.26 -0.35 7.69
CA VAL A 97 0.30 0.96 7.03
C VAL A 97 1.05 0.80 5.70
N GLY A 98 0.40 1.17 4.59
CA GLY A 98 1.01 1.11 3.27
C GLY A 98 1.23 -0.32 2.77
N ALA A 99 0.16 -1.10 2.61
CA ALA A 99 0.22 -2.51 2.23
C ALA A 99 0.71 -2.77 0.78
N GLY A 100 0.98 -1.72 -0.01
CA GLY A 100 1.48 -1.84 -1.37
C GLY A 100 0.57 -2.69 -2.26
N THR A 101 1.06 -3.83 -2.75
CA THR A 101 0.26 -4.77 -3.54
C THR A 101 -0.66 -5.68 -2.71
N GLY A 102 -0.60 -5.61 -1.37
CA GLY A 102 -1.27 -6.55 -0.47
C GLY A 102 -0.56 -7.90 -0.28
N ALA A 103 0.67 -8.03 -0.79
CA ALA A 103 1.43 -9.30 -0.72
C ALA A 103 1.77 -9.70 0.71
N LEU A 104 2.03 -8.74 1.59
CA LEU A 104 2.29 -9.01 3.00
C LEU A 104 1.02 -9.49 3.70
N ALA A 105 -0.07 -8.73 3.58
CA ALA A 105 -1.36 -9.07 4.17
C ALA A 105 -1.83 -10.47 3.77
N GLU A 106 -1.76 -10.81 2.48
CA GLU A 106 -2.11 -12.14 1.96
C GLU A 106 -1.36 -13.24 2.71
N LYS A 107 -0.03 -13.18 2.71
CA LYS A 107 0.82 -14.25 3.27
C LYS A 107 0.77 -14.31 4.79
N VAL A 108 0.64 -13.15 5.45
CA VAL A 108 0.46 -13.07 6.92
C VAL A 108 -0.86 -13.73 7.32
N LEU A 109 -1.97 -13.38 6.66
CA LEU A 109 -3.29 -13.95 6.99
C LEU A 109 -3.35 -15.45 6.71
N GLN A 110 -2.79 -15.92 5.59
CA GLN A 110 -2.68 -17.35 5.30
C GLN A 110 -1.87 -18.10 6.37
N ARG A 111 -0.75 -17.50 6.83
CA ARG A 111 0.08 -18.11 7.87
C ARG A 111 -0.59 -18.09 9.23
N LEU A 112 -1.24 -17.00 9.63
CA LEU A 112 -2.01 -16.89 10.88
C LEU A 112 -3.19 -17.84 10.89
N GLN A 113 -3.87 -18.06 9.75
CA GLN A 113 -4.89 -19.11 9.61
C GLN A 113 -4.33 -20.49 9.90
N ALA A 114 -3.18 -20.84 9.29
CA ALA A 114 -2.53 -22.13 9.51
C ALA A 114 -2.03 -22.34 10.95
N LEU A 115 -1.84 -21.25 11.70
CA LEU A 115 -1.48 -21.26 13.12
C LEU A 115 -2.70 -21.19 14.05
N GLU A 116 -3.92 -21.12 13.51
CA GLU A 116 -5.16 -20.90 14.26
C GLU A 116 -5.13 -19.65 15.16
N GLN A 117 -4.43 -18.60 14.71
CA GLN A 117 -4.18 -17.35 15.43
C GLN A 117 -4.57 -16.11 14.61
N LEU A 118 -5.77 -16.14 13.99
CA LEU A 118 -6.26 -14.98 13.23
C LEU A 118 -6.66 -13.85 14.18
N PRO A 119 -6.32 -12.58 13.85
CA PRO A 119 -6.86 -11.41 14.56
C PRO A 119 -8.37 -11.28 14.34
N ALA A 120 -9.06 -10.53 15.19
CA ALA A 120 -10.45 -10.18 14.96
C ALA A 120 -10.62 -9.44 13.63
N GLN A 121 -9.75 -8.47 13.37
CA GLN A 121 -9.70 -7.71 12.12
C GLN A 121 -8.25 -7.47 11.67
N TYR A 122 -8.08 -7.32 10.36
CA TYR A 122 -6.84 -6.88 9.73
C TYR A 122 -7.09 -5.51 9.09
N TRP A 123 -6.55 -4.46 9.71
CA TRP A 123 -6.72 -3.10 9.23
C TRP A 123 -5.61 -2.70 8.30
N ILE A 124 -5.97 -2.09 7.18
CA ILE A 124 -5.04 -1.58 6.18
C ILE A 124 -5.28 -0.08 6.01
N LEU A 125 -4.27 0.73 6.27
CA LEU A 125 -4.27 2.14 5.95
C LEU A 125 -3.53 2.35 4.64
N GLU A 126 -4.26 2.66 3.57
CA GLU A 126 -3.71 2.89 2.22
C GLU A 126 -4.39 4.11 1.59
N PRO A 127 -3.71 5.23 1.40
CA PRO A 127 -4.30 6.43 0.82
C PRO A 127 -4.54 6.35 -0.69
N SER A 128 -3.84 5.45 -1.41
CA SER A 128 -4.03 5.27 -2.84
C SER A 128 -5.25 4.42 -3.16
N ALA A 129 -6.26 5.00 -3.82
CA ALA A 129 -7.44 4.27 -4.26
C ALA A 129 -7.10 3.14 -5.25
N ASP A 130 -6.12 3.34 -6.14
CA ASP A 130 -5.64 2.33 -7.08
C ASP A 130 -5.00 1.13 -6.35
N LEU A 131 -4.15 1.39 -5.36
CA LEU A 131 -3.55 0.32 -4.55
C LEU A 131 -4.61 -0.40 -3.69
N ARG A 132 -5.57 0.31 -3.10
CA ARG A 132 -6.69 -0.32 -2.38
C ARG A 132 -7.46 -1.30 -3.26
N GLU A 133 -7.82 -0.90 -4.47
CA GLU A 133 -8.55 -1.76 -5.39
C GLU A 133 -7.74 -3.04 -5.70
N ARG A 134 -6.45 -2.91 -5.99
CA ARG A 134 -5.55 -4.04 -6.23
C ARG A 134 -5.41 -4.94 -5.01
N GLN A 135 -5.28 -4.37 -3.82
CA GLN A 135 -5.25 -5.10 -2.55
C GLN A 135 -6.53 -5.90 -2.35
N GLN A 136 -7.69 -5.28 -2.55
CA GLN A 136 -8.99 -5.94 -2.43
C GLN A 136 -9.13 -7.10 -3.41
N GLN A 137 -8.81 -6.89 -4.69
CA GLN A 137 -8.85 -7.94 -5.71
C GLN A 137 -7.91 -9.11 -5.35
N ARG A 138 -6.69 -8.80 -4.93
CA ARG A 138 -5.69 -9.82 -4.53
C ARG A 138 -6.15 -10.63 -3.33
N LEU A 139 -6.54 -9.97 -2.25
CA LEU A 139 -6.94 -10.62 -1.01
C LEU A 139 -8.24 -11.42 -1.20
N GLN A 140 -9.20 -10.90 -1.96
CA GLN A 140 -10.43 -11.62 -2.28
C GLN A 140 -10.17 -12.88 -3.11
N ALA A 141 -9.20 -12.86 -4.01
CA ALA A 141 -8.84 -14.02 -4.83
C ALA A 141 -8.03 -15.08 -4.06
N ALA A 142 -7.23 -14.66 -3.06
CA ALA A 142 -6.27 -15.52 -2.38
C ALA A 142 -6.73 -16.08 -1.03
N LEU A 143 -7.74 -15.47 -0.39
CA LEU A 143 -8.20 -15.80 0.95
C LEU A 143 -9.61 -16.43 0.90
N ALA A 144 -9.89 -17.29 1.88
CA ALA A 144 -11.26 -17.76 2.11
C ALA A 144 -12.18 -16.57 2.48
N PRO A 145 -13.47 -16.59 2.09
CA PRO A 145 -14.38 -15.47 2.29
C PRO A 145 -14.47 -14.97 3.74
N GLU A 146 -14.42 -15.87 4.71
CA GLU A 146 -14.48 -15.57 6.14
C GLU A 146 -13.20 -14.87 6.65
N ILE A 147 -12.06 -15.08 5.98
CA ILE A 147 -10.80 -14.40 6.30
C ILE A 147 -10.76 -13.04 5.62
N PHE A 148 -11.15 -12.97 4.36
CA PHE A 148 -11.26 -11.71 3.63
C PHE A 148 -12.21 -10.73 4.33
N ALA A 149 -13.32 -11.22 4.92
CA ALA A 149 -14.27 -10.41 5.68
C ALA A 149 -13.66 -9.74 6.92
N ARG A 150 -12.48 -10.18 7.39
CA ARG A 150 -11.74 -9.53 8.49
C ARG A 150 -10.89 -8.34 8.02
N CYS A 151 -10.68 -8.20 6.71
CA CYS A 151 -9.89 -7.10 6.15
C CYS A 151 -10.72 -5.82 6.10
N VAL A 152 -10.20 -4.75 6.70
CA VAL A 152 -10.86 -3.43 6.76
C VAL A 152 -9.88 -2.37 6.25
N TRP A 153 -10.31 -1.58 5.26
CA TRP A 153 -9.53 -0.45 4.73
C TRP A 153 -9.92 0.83 5.45
N LEU A 154 -8.94 1.50 6.05
CA LEU A 154 -9.12 2.75 6.78
C LEU A 154 -8.80 3.94 5.89
N ASP A 155 -9.53 5.06 6.13
CA ASP A 155 -9.29 6.35 5.46
C ASP A 155 -8.36 7.26 6.27
N ALA A 156 -8.23 6.98 7.57
CA ALA A 156 -7.36 7.70 8.50
C ALA A 156 -6.80 6.73 9.56
N PRO A 157 -5.69 7.07 10.21
CA PRO A 157 -5.19 6.31 11.35
C PRO A 157 -6.25 6.18 12.45
N PRO A 158 -6.31 5.03 13.14
CA PRO A 158 -7.23 4.79 14.25
C PRO A 158 -6.92 5.65 15.47
#